data_32232b753d1c7d50331a562d918a322b
#
_entry.id   32232b753d1c7d50331a562d918a322b
#
_cell.length_a   1.000
_cell.length_b   1.000
_cell.length_c   1.000
_cell.angle_alpha   90.00
_cell.angle_beta   90.00
_cell.angle_gamma   90.00
#
_symmetry.space_group_name_H-M   'P 1'
#
loop_
_entity.id
_entity.type
_entity.pdbx_description
1 polymer ?
#
loop_
_entity_poly.entity_id
_entity_poly.type
_entity_poly.pdbx_seq_one_letter_code
_entity_poly.pdbx_strand_id
1 'polypeptide(L)'
;MTTEEKIKFLKDNIEPLSDQIYGNGFRASAYLTDGTFIPCVRFRNSKPITELAIKRFNDERKGKGIFSRDSGMGYNDIVESFVAKGNRINEYDIDKIEKSPFAFPKEILDQIRGETTMGWTGFCVKMNDGKIFGYGNSFLFDFFQMPNGYTATDISEIINHSYLSKSGEL
;
A
#
# COMPACT_ATOMS: atom_id res chain seq x y z
N MET A 1 2.98 21.92 7.34
CA MET A 1 4.02 21.72 6.28
C MET A 1 3.45 22.11 4.94
N THR A 2 4.22 22.84 4.10
CA THR A 2 3.83 23.09 2.71
C THR A 2 3.94 21.82 1.86
N THR A 3 3.36 21.81 0.67
CA THR A 3 3.46 20.68 -0.28
C THR A 3 4.92 20.39 -0.64
N GLU A 4 5.72 21.45 -0.88
CA GLU A 4 7.14 21.32 -1.21
C GLU A 4 7.93 20.71 -0.05
N GLU A 5 7.66 21.14 1.18
CA GLU A 5 8.29 20.58 2.39
C GLU A 5 7.94 19.10 2.57
N LYS A 6 6.67 18.71 2.35
CA LYS A 6 6.24 17.32 2.40
C LYS A 6 6.96 16.48 1.35
N ILE A 7 7.01 16.95 0.09
CA ILE A 7 7.70 16.25 -1.01
C ILE A 7 9.21 16.09 -0.70
N LYS A 8 9.84 17.16 -0.21
CA LYS A 8 11.26 17.14 0.19
C LYS A 8 11.48 16.12 1.30
N PHE A 9 10.67 16.16 2.36
CA PHE A 9 10.77 15.23 3.48
C PHE A 9 10.69 13.77 3.01
N LEU A 10 9.71 13.43 2.15
CA LEU A 10 9.54 12.08 1.62
C LEU A 10 10.78 11.59 0.88
N LYS A 11 11.33 12.45 -0.01
CA LYS A 11 12.50 12.10 -0.81
C LYS A 11 13.78 11.93 0.00
N ASP A 12 13.93 12.76 1.04
CA ASP A 12 15.15 12.80 1.84
C ASP A 12 15.16 11.74 2.96
N ASN A 13 13.99 11.28 3.42
CA ASN A 13 13.89 10.49 4.65
C ASN A 13 13.22 9.12 4.48
N ILE A 14 12.52 8.87 3.37
CA ILE A 14 11.73 7.66 3.19
C ILE A 14 12.23 6.89 1.96
N GLU A 15 12.56 5.63 2.15
CA GLU A 15 12.88 4.75 1.04
C GLU A 15 11.63 4.49 0.18
N PRO A 16 11.69 4.74 -1.15
CA PRO A 16 10.56 4.50 -2.02
C PRO A 16 10.34 3.02 -2.28
N LEU A 17 9.07 2.62 -2.34
CA LEU A 17 8.66 1.34 -2.92
C LEU A 17 8.33 1.54 -4.39
N SER A 18 9.02 0.81 -5.25
CA SER A 18 8.77 0.84 -6.68
C SER A 18 7.55 -0.01 -7.04
N ASP A 19 6.70 0.55 -7.89
CA ASP A 19 5.55 -0.11 -8.47
C ASP A 19 5.59 0.08 -9.98
N GLN A 20 5.46 -1.00 -10.74
CA GLN A 20 5.55 -0.96 -12.21
C GLN A 20 4.42 -0.16 -12.85
N ILE A 21 3.25 -0.11 -12.22
CA ILE A 21 2.06 0.55 -12.75
C ILE A 21 1.98 2.00 -12.27
N TYR A 22 2.25 2.23 -10.98
CA TYR A 22 1.97 3.51 -10.32
C TYR A 22 3.22 4.32 -9.98
N GLY A 23 4.41 3.81 -10.34
CA GLY A 23 5.68 4.45 -10.01
C GLY A 23 6.04 4.36 -8.53
N ASN A 24 7.01 5.14 -8.10
CA ASN A 24 7.50 5.14 -6.74
C ASN A 24 6.45 5.66 -5.75
N GLY A 25 6.28 4.95 -4.63
CA GLY A 25 5.47 5.37 -3.50
C GLY A 25 6.30 5.49 -2.24
N PHE A 26 5.97 6.47 -1.39
CA PHE A 26 6.62 6.70 -0.11
C PHE A 26 5.62 6.44 1.01
N ARG A 27 6.01 5.68 2.02
CA ARG A 27 5.15 5.38 3.18
C ARG A 27 5.56 6.22 4.38
N ALA A 28 4.64 6.99 4.89
CA ALA A 28 4.85 7.83 6.05
C ALA A 28 3.60 7.89 6.92
N SER A 29 3.75 8.24 8.18
CA SER A 29 2.62 8.62 9.03
C SER A 29 2.15 10.02 8.66
N ALA A 30 0.85 10.27 8.79
CA ALA A 30 0.24 11.56 8.52
C ALA A 30 -0.62 12.04 9.71
N TYR A 31 -0.56 13.33 9.97
CA TYR A 31 -1.49 14.04 10.84
C TYR A 31 -2.39 14.90 9.98
N LEU A 32 -3.68 14.75 10.14
CA LEU A 32 -4.65 15.55 9.42
C LEU A 32 -4.93 16.86 10.18
N THR A 33 -5.50 17.82 9.46
CA THR A 33 -5.84 19.14 10.02
C THR A 33 -6.86 19.10 11.16
N ASP A 34 -7.65 18.02 11.25
CA ASP A 34 -8.59 17.75 12.33
C ASP A 34 -7.95 17.05 13.56
N GLY A 35 -6.63 16.80 13.51
CA GLY A 35 -5.88 16.10 14.56
C GLY A 35 -5.86 14.57 14.41
N THR A 36 -6.51 14.01 13.40
CA THR A 36 -6.48 12.56 13.16
C THR A 36 -5.06 12.11 12.81
N PHE A 37 -4.58 11.07 13.49
CA PHE A 37 -3.33 10.41 13.17
C PHE A 37 -3.57 9.17 12.31
N ILE A 38 -2.84 9.07 11.19
CA ILE A 38 -2.87 7.90 10.31
C ILE A 38 -1.48 7.25 10.32
N PRO A 39 -1.36 6.01 10.80
CA PRO A 39 -0.07 5.36 11.04
C PRO A 39 0.75 5.14 9.78
N CYS A 40 0.09 4.84 8.67
CA CYS A 40 0.77 4.59 7.40
C CYS A 40 -0.08 5.07 6.22
N VAL A 41 0.45 6.03 5.48
CA VAL A 41 -0.13 6.55 4.24
C VAL A 41 0.90 6.38 3.12
N ARG A 42 0.45 5.96 1.95
CA ARG A 42 1.30 5.91 0.76
C ARG A 42 1.15 7.18 -0.05
N PHE A 43 2.24 7.92 -0.16
CA PHE A 43 2.36 9.11 -1.00
C PHE A 43 2.93 8.71 -2.36
N ARG A 44 2.30 9.14 -3.44
CA ARG A 44 2.79 8.90 -4.79
C ARG A 44 2.38 10.02 -5.75
N ASN A 45 3.09 10.12 -6.87
CA ASN A 45 2.71 11.05 -7.93
C ASN A 45 1.39 10.58 -8.59
N SER A 46 0.41 11.44 -8.67
CA SER A 46 -0.89 11.15 -9.29
C SER A 46 -0.84 11.05 -10.82
N LYS A 47 0.16 11.66 -11.46
CA LYS A 47 0.25 11.75 -12.92
C LYS A 47 0.22 10.40 -13.63
N PRO A 48 1.04 9.39 -13.28
CA PRO A 48 0.99 8.07 -13.90
C PRO A 48 -0.37 7.38 -13.79
N ILE A 49 -1.06 7.58 -12.64
CA ILE A 49 -2.38 7.02 -12.39
C ILE A 49 -3.42 7.68 -13.30
N THR A 50 -3.36 8.99 -13.43
CA THR A 50 -4.25 9.77 -14.28
C THR A 50 -4.05 9.39 -15.75
N GLU A 51 -2.81 9.29 -16.20
CA GLU A 51 -2.48 8.87 -17.58
C GLU A 51 -2.98 7.45 -17.89
N LEU A 52 -2.81 6.52 -16.93
CA LEU A 52 -3.34 5.16 -17.05
C LEU A 52 -4.87 5.16 -17.14
N ALA A 53 -5.56 5.92 -16.29
CA ALA A 53 -7.01 6.04 -16.32
C ALA A 53 -7.51 6.60 -17.67
N ILE A 54 -6.89 7.65 -18.18
CA ILE A 54 -7.22 8.24 -19.49
C ILE A 54 -6.98 7.22 -20.62
N LYS A 55 -5.86 6.51 -20.58
CA LYS A 55 -5.56 5.47 -21.57
C LYS A 55 -6.62 4.38 -21.55
N ARG A 56 -6.95 3.81 -20.38
CA ARG A 56 -7.98 2.78 -20.21
C ARG A 56 -9.34 3.24 -20.71
N PHE A 57 -9.74 4.45 -20.37
CA PHE A 57 -10.96 5.06 -20.86
C PHE A 57 -11.02 5.14 -22.40
N ASN A 58 -9.93 5.58 -23.03
CA ASN A 58 -9.85 5.68 -24.48
C ASN A 58 -9.86 4.31 -25.16
N ASP A 59 -9.18 3.31 -24.57
CA ASP A 59 -9.13 1.94 -25.10
C ASP A 59 -10.53 1.29 -25.03
N GLU A 60 -11.25 1.47 -23.94
CA GLU A 60 -12.64 0.97 -23.79
C GLU A 60 -13.60 1.61 -24.81
N ARG A 61 -13.50 2.92 -25.02
CA ARG A 61 -14.31 3.61 -26.03
C ARG A 61 -14.07 3.11 -27.45
N LYS A 62 -12.88 2.60 -27.73
CA LYS A 62 -12.53 2.03 -29.03
C LYS A 62 -12.81 0.53 -29.13
N GLY A 63 -13.37 -0.08 -28.07
CA GLY A 63 -13.61 -1.52 -28.00
C GLY A 63 -12.33 -2.37 -27.97
N LYS A 64 -11.21 -1.77 -27.56
CA LYS A 64 -9.88 -2.41 -27.52
C LYS A 64 -9.37 -2.64 -26.08
N GLY A 65 -10.15 -2.25 -25.09
CA GLY A 65 -9.77 -2.39 -23.69
C GLY A 65 -9.93 -3.81 -23.17
N ILE A 66 -9.20 -4.13 -22.10
CA ILE A 66 -9.35 -5.40 -21.36
C ILE A 66 -10.68 -5.49 -20.60
N PHE A 67 -11.35 -4.35 -20.43
CA PHE A 67 -12.65 -4.20 -19.80
C PHE A 67 -13.74 -3.91 -20.84
N SER A 68 -13.65 -4.55 -22.00
CA SER A 68 -14.64 -4.37 -23.06
C SER A 68 -16.08 -4.67 -22.57
N ARG A 69 -17.07 -4.18 -23.29
CA ARG A 69 -18.51 -4.41 -22.96
C ARG A 69 -18.84 -5.86 -22.68
N ASP A 70 -18.11 -6.78 -23.31
CA ASP A 70 -18.31 -8.22 -23.15
C ASP A 70 -17.73 -8.74 -21.80
N SER A 71 -16.85 -7.99 -21.15
CA SER A 71 -16.30 -8.32 -19.84
C SER A 71 -17.08 -7.74 -18.65
N GLY A 72 -18.13 -6.97 -18.92
CA GLY A 72 -19.02 -6.40 -17.91
C GLY A 72 -18.50 -5.14 -17.20
N MET A 73 -17.30 -4.64 -17.49
CA MET A 73 -16.80 -3.38 -16.95
C MET A 73 -17.01 -2.24 -17.96
N GLY A 74 -17.84 -1.29 -17.59
CA GLY A 74 -18.12 -0.09 -18.39
C GLY A 74 -17.27 1.12 -17.99
N TYR A 75 -17.52 2.24 -18.65
CA TYR A 75 -16.87 3.52 -18.37
C TYR A 75 -16.95 3.93 -16.89
N ASN A 76 -18.13 3.77 -16.26
CA ASN A 76 -18.33 4.11 -14.86
C ASN A 76 -17.41 3.29 -13.94
N ASP A 77 -17.21 2.01 -14.24
CA ASP A 77 -16.34 1.13 -13.46
C ASP A 77 -14.88 1.57 -13.56
N ILE A 78 -14.46 2.05 -14.75
CA ILE A 78 -13.10 2.57 -14.95
C ILE A 78 -12.93 3.87 -14.17
N VAL A 79 -13.87 4.80 -14.27
CA VAL A 79 -13.83 6.05 -13.50
C VAL A 79 -13.86 5.77 -12.01
N GLU A 80 -14.73 4.89 -11.56
CA GLU A 80 -14.80 4.48 -10.16
C GLU A 80 -13.48 3.86 -9.70
N SER A 81 -12.92 2.92 -10.44
CA SER A 81 -11.73 2.18 -10.04
C SER A 81 -10.44 3.00 -10.07
N PHE A 82 -10.28 3.88 -11.06
CA PHE A 82 -9.01 4.60 -11.27
C PHE A 82 -9.05 6.06 -10.84
N VAL A 83 -10.23 6.67 -10.79
CA VAL A 83 -10.37 8.10 -10.50
C VAL A 83 -11.09 8.36 -9.19
N ALA A 84 -12.26 7.75 -8.96
CA ALA A 84 -13.11 8.04 -7.82
C ALA A 84 -12.89 7.07 -6.64
N LYS A 85 -12.60 5.80 -6.92
CA LYS A 85 -12.34 4.82 -5.87
C LYS A 85 -10.95 5.01 -5.32
N GLY A 86 -10.91 5.35 -4.10
CA GLY A 86 -9.70 5.27 -3.33
C GLY A 86 -9.96 5.83 -1.97
N ASN A 87 -9.52 5.14 -0.97
CA ASN A 87 -9.24 5.73 0.32
C ASN A 87 -8.14 6.76 0.09
N ARG A 88 -8.52 7.89 -0.48
CA ARG A 88 -7.61 9.00 -0.76
C ARG A 88 -7.78 10.06 0.29
N ILE A 89 -6.67 10.54 0.77
CA ILE A 89 -6.62 11.72 1.63
C ILE A 89 -6.18 12.85 0.73
N ASN A 90 -6.91 13.96 0.76
CA ASN A 90 -6.53 15.15 0.03
C ASN A 90 -5.26 15.73 0.66
N GLU A 91 -4.34 16.18 -0.16
CA GLU A 91 -3.06 16.71 0.30
C GLU A 91 -3.24 17.91 1.22
N TYR A 92 -4.25 18.75 0.97
CA TYR A 92 -4.55 19.92 1.79
C TYR A 92 -5.15 19.58 3.17
N ASP A 93 -5.65 18.36 3.37
CA ASP A 93 -6.12 17.89 4.67
C ASP A 93 -4.96 17.36 5.54
N ILE A 94 -3.75 17.24 4.99
CA ILE A 94 -2.58 16.77 5.70
C ILE A 94 -1.80 17.96 6.25
N ASP A 95 -1.80 18.12 7.57
CA ASP A 95 -1.01 19.15 8.26
C ASP A 95 0.48 18.79 8.28
N LYS A 96 0.82 17.56 8.71
CA LYS A 96 2.20 17.11 8.94
C LYS A 96 2.39 15.67 8.52
N ILE A 97 3.59 15.32 8.09
CA ILE A 97 4.04 13.96 7.86
C ILE A 97 5.28 13.64 8.66
N GLU A 98 5.41 12.37 9.05
CA GLU A 98 6.56 11.86 9.79
C GLU A 98 6.95 10.48 9.26
N LYS A 99 8.19 10.05 9.55
CA LYS A 99 8.62 8.68 9.28
C LYS A 99 7.72 7.72 10.06
N SER A 100 7.08 6.78 9.35
CA SER A 100 6.20 5.81 10.00
C SER A 100 7.01 4.74 10.75
N PRO A 101 6.83 4.61 12.06
CA PRO A 101 7.42 3.50 12.81
C PRO A 101 6.66 2.18 12.57
N PHE A 102 5.49 2.23 11.94
CA PHE A 102 4.61 1.08 11.74
C PHE A 102 4.80 0.43 10.36
N ALA A 103 5.35 1.16 9.38
CA ALA A 103 5.56 0.62 8.04
C ALA A 103 6.66 -0.44 8.05
N PHE A 104 6.39 -1.62 7.49
CA PHE A 104 7.45 -2.60 7.27
C PHE A 104 8.53 -2.02 6.36
N PRO A 105 9.82 -2.11 6.73
CA PRO A 105 10.90 -1.68 5.86
C PRO A 105 10.95 -2.55 4.60
N LYS A 106 11.58 -2.00 3.57
CA LYS A 106 11.66 -2.65 2.27
C LYS A 106 12.32 -4.03 2.35
N GLU A 107 13.37 -4.18 3.16
CA GLU A 107 14.08 -5.45 3.35
C GLU A 107 13.17 -6.56 3.90
N ILE A 108 12.17 -6.21 4.70
CA ILE A 108 11.16 -7.15 5.19
C ILE A 108 10.15 -7.46 4.10
N LEU A 109 9.67 -6.45 3.38
CA LEU A 109 8.73 -6.65 2.27
C LEU A 109 9.34 -7.51 1.15
N ASP A 110 10.62 -7.34 0.86
CA ASP A 110 11.33 -8.11 -0.17
C ASP A 110 11.49 -9.61 0.20
N GLN A 111 11.27 -9.99 1.45
CA GLN A 111 11.26 -11.38 1.92
C GLN A 111 9.89 -12.07 1.75
N ILE A 112 8.82 -11.29 1.57
CA ILE A 112 7.47 -11.83 1.36
C ILE A 112 7.38 -12.36 -0.08
N ARG A 113 7.01 -13.64 -0.24
CA ARG A 113 7.04 -14.31 -1.53
C ARG A 113 5.70 -14.89 -1.93
N GLY A 114 5.27 -14.50 -3.12
CA GLY A 114 4.23 -15.16 -3.89
C GLY A 114 2.83 -15.11 -3.28
N GLU A 115 1.89 -15.60 -4.06
CA GLU A 115 0.51 -15.81 -3.62
C GLU A 115 0.41 -17.12 -2.83
N THR A 116 -0.37 -17.09 -1.77
CA THR A 116 -0.72 -18.30 -0.99
C THR A 116 -1.88 -19.01 -1.64
N THR A 117 -2.88 -18.24 -2.07
CA THR A 117 -4.03 -18.70 -2.86
C THR A 117 -4.36 -17.62 -3.88
N MET A 118 -5.23 -17.88 -4.83
CA MET A 118 -5.58 -17.02 -5.94
C MET A 118 -5.85 -15.57 -5.48
N GLY A 119 -4.96 -14.66 -5.83
CA GLY A 119 -5.03 -13.24 -5.48
C GLY A 119 -4.79 -12.90 -4.01
N TRP A 120 -4.40 -13.85 -3.17
CA TRP A 120 -4.14 -13.63 -1.76
C TRP A 120 -2.72 -14.01 -1.37
N THR A 121 -2.07 -13.15 -0.62
CA THR A 121 -0.77 -13.44 -0.01
C THR A 121 -0.91 -13.48 1.50
N GLY A 122 -0.59 -14.64 2.09
CA GLY A 122 -0.53 -14.84 3.53
C GLY A 122 0.89 -15.15 3.98
N PHE A 123 1.30 -14.60 5.10
CA PHE A 123 2.58 -14.87 5.74
C PHE A 123 2.50 -14.61 7.24
N CYS A 124 3.43 -15.17 7.98
CA CYS A 124 3.56 -14.91 9.40
C CYS A 124 4.92 -14.25 9.68
N VAL A 125 4.94 -13.42 10.71
CA VAL A 125 6.15 -12.75 11.20
C VAL A 125 6.41 -13.23 12.61
N LYS A 126 7.58 -13.85 12.81
CA LYS A 126 8.04 -14.28 14.12
C LYS A 126 8.94 -13.22 14.72
N MET A 127 8.69 -12.86 15.96
CA MET A 127 9.47 -11.88 16.71
C MET A 127 10.58 -12.54 17.52
N ASN A 128 11.57 -11.75 17.97
CA ASN A 128 12.69 -12.21 18.79
C ASN A 128 12.23 -12.80 20.12
N ASP A 129 11.08 -12.38 20.66
CA ASP A 129 10.48 -12.92 21.88
C ASP A 129 9.67 -14.22 21.64
N GLY A 130 9.65 -14.71 20.40
CA GLY A 130 8.95 -15.93 20.00
C GLY A 130 7.49 -15.75 19.61
N LYS A 131 6.89 -14.56 19.77
CA LYS A 131 5.53 -14.31 19.31
C LYS A 131 5.44 -14.33 17.79
N ILE A 132 4.28 -14.76 17.30
CA ILE A 132 4.01 -14.86 15.88
C ILE A 132 2.76 -14.04 15.55
N PHE A 133 2.85 -13.25 14.47
CA PHE A 133 1.77 -12.43 13.95
C PHE A 133 1.46 -12.83 12.52
N GLY A 134 0.18 -13.10 12.23
CA GLY A 134 -0.29 -13.43 10.89
C GLY A 134 -0.71 -12.21 10.09
N TYR A 135 -0.34 -12.17 8.83
CA TYR A 135 -0.69 -11.13 7.88
C TYR A 135 -1.24 -11.73 6.60
N GLY A 136 -2.12 -10.99 5.95
CA GLY A 136 -2.61 -11.37 4.64
C GLY A 136 -3.30 -10.21 3.92
N ASN A 137 -3.13 -10.18 2.59
CA ASN A 137 -3.74 -9.16 1.75
C ASN A 137 -3.88 -9.63 0.31
N SER A 138 -4.88 -9.10 -0.40
CA SER A 138 -5.10 -9.39 -1.82
C SER A 138 -4.17 -8.64 -2.76
N PHE A 139 -3.73 -7.40 -2.44
CA PHE A 139 -3.05 -6.55 -3.42
C PHE A 139 -2.04 -5.54 -2.89
N LEU A 140 -1.95 -5.29 -1.57
CA LEU A 140 -1.26 -4.11 -1.07
C LEU A 140 -0.33 -4.45 0.10
N PHE A 141 0.87 -4.92 -0.20
CA PHE A 141 1.94 -5.13 0.79
C PHE A 141 2.36 -3.86 1.52
N ASP A 142 2.06 -2.70 0.94
CA ASP A 142 2.47 -1.41 1.46
C ASP A 142 1.85 -1.05 2.80
N PHE A 143 0.73 -1.68 3.17
CA PHE A 143 -0.05 -1.34 4.35
C PHE A 143 0.08 -2.31 5.51
N PHE A 144 0.99 -3.25 5.44
CA PHE A 144 1.31 -4.05 6.61
C PHE A 144 1.98 -3.17 7.67
N GLN A 145 1.43 -3.24 8.86
CA GLN A 145 1.90 -2.44 9.99
C GLN A 145 2.56 -3.32 11.02
N MET A 146 3.64 -2.81 11.61
CA MET A 146 4.25 -3.45 12.77
C MET A 146 3.22 -3.54 13.91
N PRO A 147 3.19 -4.66 14.65
CA PRO A 147 2.34 -4.79 15.82
C PRO A 147 2.75 -3.76 16.88
N ASN A 148 1.78 -3.35 17.69
CA ASN A 148 2.04 -2.42 18.77
C ASN A 148 3.14 -2.95 19.72
N GLY A 149 4.11 -2.09 20.00
CA GLY A 149 5.22 -2.42 20.88
C GLY A 149 6.40 -3.12 20.22
N TYR A 150 6.35 -3.34 18.90
CA TYR A 150 7.44 -3.92 18.12
C TYR A 150 7.95 -2.96 17.06
N THR A 151 9.21 -3.15 16.70
CA THR A 151 9.90 -2.47 15.61
C THR A 151 10.40 -3.49 14.58
N ALA A 152 10.87 -3.02 13.44
CA ALA A 152 11.42 -3.92 12.41
C ALA A 152 12.64 -4.74 12.91
N THR A 153 13.39 -4.22 13.88
CA THR A 153 14.54 -4.92 14.48
C THR A 153 14.14 -6.08 15.39
N ASP A 154 12.86 -6.16 15.77
CA ASP A 154 12.33 -7.26 16.58
C ASP A 154 11.91 -8.47 15.75
N ILE A 155 11.94 -8.36 14.42
CA ILE A 155 11.61 -9.46 13.50
C ILE A 155 12.78 -10.44 13.43
N SER A 156 12.52 -11.70 13.78
CA SER A 156 13.49 -12.80 13.65
C SER A 156 13.33 -13.58 12.35
N GLU A 157 12.09 -13.73 11.86
CA GLU A 157 11.81 -14.59 10.70
C GLU A 157 10.52 -14.18 9.98
N ILE A 158 10.52 -14.31 8.66
CA ILE A 158 9.32 -14.24 7.81
C ILE A 158 8.97 -15.65 7.35
N ILE A 159 7.80 -16.14 7.73
CA ILE A 159 7.29 -17.47 7.37
C ILE A 159 6.28 -17.29 6.25
N ASN A 160 6.71 -17.52 5.03
CA ASN A 160 5.88 -17.34 3.85
C ASN A 160 4.83 -18.46 3.71
N HIS A 161 3.73 -18.16 3.00
CA HIS A 161 2.65 -19.09 2.68
C HIS A 161 2.03 -19.74 3.93
N SER A 162 1.96 -18.98 5.01
CA SER A 162 1.52 -19.45 6.32
C SER A 162 0.38 -18.59 6.86
N TYR A 163 -0.44 -19.22 7.69
CA TYR A 163 -1.53 -18.58 8.41
C TYR A 163 -1.49 -18.99 9.87
N LEU A 164 -1.88 -18.09 10.74
CA LEU A 164 -2.23 -18.48 12.10
C LEU A 164 -3.63 -19.09 12.11
N SER A 165 -3.75 -20.26 12.74
CA SER A 165 -5.04 -20.85 13.05
C SER A 165 -5.77 -19.99 14.10
N LYS A 166 -7.05 -20.27 14.37
CA LYS A 166 -7.80 -19.61 15.46
C LYS A 166 -7.20 -19.87 16.85
N SER A 167 -6.42 -20.95 17.00
CA SER A 167 -5.67 -21.24 18.22
C SER A 167 -4.32 -20.51 18.32
N GLY A 168 -3.91 -19.79 17.26
CA GLY A 168 -2.62 -19.08 17.22
C GLY A 168 -1.44 -19.95 16.81
N GLU A 169 -1.70 -21.15 16.26
CA GLU A 169 -0.69 -22.07 15.74
C GLU A 169 -0.48 -21.87 14.23
N LEU A 170 0.74 -22.15 13.76
CA LEU A 170 1.12 -22.10 12.34
C LEU A 170 0.53 -23.28 11.56
#